data_426ff243648e64d01506b49f8c561495
#
_entry.id   426ff243648e64d01506b49f8c561495
#
_cell.length_a   1.000
_cell.length_b   1.000
_cell.length_c   1.000
_cell.angle_alpha   90.00
_cell.angle_beta   90.00
_cell.angle_gamma   90.00
#
_symmetry.space_group_name_H-M   'P 1'
#
loop_
_entity.id
_entity.type
_entity.pdbx_description
1 polymer ?
#
loop_
_entity_poly.entity_id
_entity_poly.type
_entity_poly.pdbx_seq_one_letter_code
_entity_poly.pdbx_strand_id
1 'polypeptide(L)'
;MVKKANDKWRMCVDFTDLNKACPKDSYHLPRIDQLVDSTAGHQLLSFMDTFLGYNQIKMDEADQEKTSFITNRGLFCYKVMPFGLKNAGATYQSLVNHMFRPQIGRNVEVYVDNMLVKSLDKGSHLDDLQETFETLRRYKMKLNPSKWVFGVSSRKFLGFMVSQRGIEANPDKMQAILNMEPPKNIKEVQSLTRRVAALNRFISKATDKCLPFFKVLKKAFKWTDECQKAFQDLKDYLTTTPLLSSSMQGEELYLYLVVSPHAMSSVLIREEGKVQKPVYYTSRALKGAEGRYPLIEKLAFALITASRKLRHYFQVHVINVMMDHPLKKAMNKLKAAG
;
A
#
# COMPACT_ATOMS: atom_id res chain seq x y z
N MET A 1 -26.44 14.20 4.57
CA MET A 1 -25.41 14.94 5.30
C MET A 1 -24.69 14.02 6.26
N VAL A 2 -23.34 13.98 6.24
CA VAL A 2 -22.52 13.15 7.14
C VAL A 2 -21.58 14.08 7.93
N LYS A 3 -21.54 13.89 9.27
CA LYS A 3 -20.67 14.66 10.13
C LYS A 3 -19.26 14.07 10.12
N LYS A 4 -18.25 14.91 9.88
CA LYS A 4 -16.83 14.51 9.94
C LYS A 4 -16.34 14.49 11.39
N ALA A 5 -15.20 13.81 11.64
CA ALA A 5 -14.56 13.77 12.95
C ALA A 5 -14.16 15.17 13.51
N ASN A 6 -14.07 16.19 12.65
CA ASN A 6 -13.77 17.58 13.02
C ASN A 6 -15.05 18.44 13.11
N ASP A 7 -16.20 17.86 13.39
CA ASP A 7 -17.51 18.47 13.54
C ASP A 7 -18.08 19.20 12.31
N LYS A 8 -17.37 19.22 11.19
CA LYS A 8 -17.86 19.82 9.94
C LYS A 8 -18.77 18.83 9.20
N TRP A 9 -19.81 19.33 8.53
CA TRP A 9 -20.72 18.55 7.73
C TRP A 9 -20.17 18.31 6.31
N ARG A 10 -20.43 17.14 5.79
CA ARG A 10 -20.21 16.81 4.36
C ARG A 10 -21.56 16.43 3.74
N MET A 11 -21.87 17.01 2.60
CA MET A 11 -22.95 16.52 1.78
C MET A 11 -22.48 15.30 1.02
N CYS A 12 -23.23 14.21 1.09
CA CYS A 12 -23.01 13.01 0.32
C CYS A 12 -24.28 12.72 -0.47
N VAL A 13 -24.14 12.55 -1.78
CA VAL A 13 -25.20 12.09 -2.68
C VAL A 13 -24.93 10.62 -2.97
N ASP A 14 -25.96 9.81 -3.00
CA ASP A 14 -25.85 8.41 -3.36
C ASP A 14 -25.82 8.25 -4.88
N PHE A 15 -24.69 7.85 -5.41
CA PHE A 15 -24.47 7.56 -6.82
C PHE A 15 -24.44 6.06 -7.13
N THR A 16 -25.00 5.21 -6.27
CA THR A 16 -24.92 3.75 -6.41
C THR A 16 -25.41 3.28 -7.76
N ASP A 17 -26.57 3.74 -8.22
CA ASP A 17 -27.15 3.30 -9.49
C ASP A 17 -26.41 3.90 -10.69
N LEU A 18 -26.03 5.17 -10.63
CA LEU A 18 -25.17 5.79 -11.64
C LEU A 18 -23.83 5.01 -11.76
N ASN A 19 -23.22 4.65 -10.64
CA ASN A 19 -21.96 3.90 -10.61
C ASN A 19 -22.10 2.46 -11.16
N LYS A 20 -23.27 1.82 -11.05
CA LYS A 20 -23.54 0.52 -11.69
C LYS A 20 -23.60 0.65 -13.21
N ALA A 21 -24.28 1.69 -13.72
CA ALA A 21 -24.42 1.95 -15.15
C ALA A 21 -23.11 2.47 -15.79
N CYS A 22 -22.27 3.15 -15.02
CA CYS A 22 -21.03 3.72 -15.52
C CYS A 22 -19.98 2.62 -15.79
N PRO A 23 -19.38 2.51 -16.99
CA PRO A 23 -18.27 1.62 -17.25
C PRO A 23 -17.07 1.98 -16.36
N LYS A 24 -16.30 0.97 -16.00
CA LYS A 24 -15.07 1.20 -15.23
C LYS A 24 -13.99 1.76 -16.14
N ASP A 25 -13.36 2.85 -15.73
CA ASP A 25 -12.16 3.38 -16.39
C ASP A 25 -11.01 2.36 -16.30
N SER A 26 -10.31 2.18 -17.40
CA SER A 26 -9.12 1.30 -17.47
C SER A 26 -7.86 1.94 -16.90
N TYR A 27 -7.89 3.22 -16.56
CA TYR A 27 -6.74 3.92 -15.99
C TYR A 27 -6.30 3.30 -14.66
N HIS A 28 -5.02 2.94 -14.57
CA HIS A 28 -4.46 2.28 -13.41
C HIS A 28 -3.90 3.29 -12.41
N LEU A 29 -4.38 3.24 -11.19
CA LEU A 29 -3.76 3.99 -10.10
C LEU A 29 -2.35 3.46 -9.82
N PRO A 30 -1.41 4.34 -9.44
CA PRO A 30 -0.06 3.93 -9.03
C PRO A 30 -0.11 2.91 -7.89
N ARG A 31 0.86 2.02 -7.84
CA ARG A 31 0.97 1.09 -6.71
C ARG A 31 1.51 1.81 -5.48
N ILE A 32 0.79 1.70 -4.38
CA ILE A 32 1.19 2.33 -3.10
C ILE A 32 2.60 1.90 -2.68
N ASP A 33 2.94 0.60 -2.81
CA ASP A 33 4.26 0.10 -2.48
C ASP A 33 5.37 0.82 -3.28
N GLN A 34 5.17 1.04 -4.59
CA GLN A 34 6.14 1.75 -5.43
C GLN A 34 6.34 3.21 -5.00
N LEU A 35 5.24 3.91 -4.70
CA LEU A 35 5.30 5.31 -4.24
C LEU A 35 6.02 5.45 -2.90
N VAL A 36 5.78 4.51 -1.99
CA VAL A 36 6.43 4.48 -0.68
C VAL A 36 7.92 4.17 -0.83
N ASP A 37 8.28 3.19 -1.69
CA ASP A 37 9.67 2.83 -1.94
C ASP A 37 10.45 3.97 -2.61
N SER A 38 9.85 4.64 -3.59
CA SER A 38 10.48 5.78 -4.27
C SER A 38 10.62 7.02 -3.38
N THR A 39 9.91 7.06 -2.26
CA THR A 39 9.94 8.18 -1.30
C THR A 39 11.01 7.98 -0.22
N ALA A 40 11.25 6.74 0.19
CA ALA A 40 12.25 6.45 1.22
C ALA A 40 13.68 6.78 0.75
N GLY A 41 14.55 7.16 1.68
CA GLY A 41 15.93 7.56 1.39
C GLY A 41 16.12 9.06 1.13
N HIS A 42 15.06 9.85 1.01
CA HIS A 42 15.13 11.30 0.83
C HIS A 42 15.28 12.02 2.19
N GLN A 43 16.09 13.08 2.22
CA GLN A 43 16.37 13.82 3.45
C GLN A 43 15.23 14.72 3.88
N LEU A 44 14.55 15.35 2.93
CA LEU A 44 13.41 16.23 3.20
C LEU A 44 12.20 15.84 2.37
N LEU A 45 11.06 15.91 3.04
CA LEU A 45 9.74 15.58 2.50
C LEU A 45 8.79 16.74 2.77
N SER A 46 8.01 17.14 1.77
CA SER A 46 6.91 18.11 1.93
C SER A 46 5.61 17.52 1.43
N PHE A 47 4.60 17.56 2.27
CA PHE A 47 3.29 16.96 1.99
C PHE A 47 2.27 18.06 1.76
N MET A 48 1.52 17.92 0.68
CA MET A 48 0.47 18.84 0.28
C MET A 48 -0.82 18.07 -0.02
N ASP A 49 -1.94 18.71 0.23
CA ASP A 49 -3.28 18.17 -0.04
C ASP A 49 -4.05 19.19 -0.86
N THR A 50 -4.82 18.76 -1.83
CA THR A 50 -5.61 19.66 -2.66
C THR A 50 -6.89 20.09 -1.97
N PHE A 51 -7.26 21.36 -2.16
CA PHE A 51 -8.52 21.87 -1.65
C PHE A 51 -9.68 21.35 -2.51
N LEU A 52 -10.52 20.48 -1.95
CA LEU A 52 -11.66 19.91 -2.65
C LEU A 52 -11.25 19.34 -4.04
N GLY A 53 -10.19 18.53 -4.10
CA GLY A 53 -9.50 18.13 -5.33
C GLY A 53 -10.42 17.76 -6.50
N TYR A 54 -11.39 16.86 -6.29
CA TYR A 54 -12.34 16.46 -7.33
C TYR A 54 -13.20 17.62 -7.85
N ASN A 55 -13.61 18.53 -6.96
CA ASN A 55 -14.45 19.66 -7.34
C ASN A 55 -13.70 20.75 -8.15
N GLN A 56 -12.40 20.59 -8.37
CA GLN A 56 -11.63 21.46 -9.27
C GLN A 56 -11.69 21.01 -10.73
N ILE A 57 -12.23 19.81 -10.97
CA ILE A 57 -12.43 19.27 -12.33
C ILE A 57 -13.85 19.60 -12.78
N LYS A 58 -13.99 20.33 -13.88
CA LYS A 58 -15.29 20.58 -14.51
C LYS A 58 -15.84 19.30 -15.11
N MET A 59 -17.13 19.09 -14.96
CA MET A 59 -17.84 18.02 -15.65
C MET A 59 -18.24 18.48 -17.05
N ASP A 60 -18.27 17.52 -17.98
CA ASP A 60 -18.88 17.72 -19.27
C ASP A 60 -20.37 18.09 -19.11
N GLU A 61 -20.87 19.03 -19.90
CA GLU A 61 -22.25 19.51 -19.79
C GLU A 61 -23.27 18.39 -19.95
N ALA A 62 -23.00 17.45 -20.85
CA ALA A 62 -23.85 16.28 -21.08
C ALA A 62 -23.94 15.28 -19.92
N ASP A 63 -22.94 15.37 -18.99
CA ASP A 63 -22.88 14.49 -17.82
C ASP A 63 -23.38 15.16 -16.53
N GLN A 64 -23.56 16.49 -16.52
CA GLN A 64 -23.99 17.21 -15.32
C GLN A 64 -25.34 16.73 -14.79
N GLU A 65 -26.32 16.57 -15.68
CA GLU A 65 -27.66 16.13 -15.32
C GLU A 65 -27.70 14.72 -14.72
N LYS A 66 -26.75 13.85 -15.10
CA LYS A 66 -26.62 12.50 -14.54
C LYS A 66 -26.26 12.49 -13.05
N THR A 67 -25.78 13.61 -12.52
CA THR A 67 -25.46 13.79 -11.10
C THR A 67 -26.58 14.46 -10.30
N SER A 68 -27.78 14.53 -10.87
CA SER A 68 -28.91 15.25 -10.27
C SER A 68 -29.37 14.63 -8.96
N PHE A 69 -29.75 15.49 -8.03
CA PHE A 69 -30.32 15.12 -6.75
C PHE A 69 -31.43 16.12 -6.35
N ILE A 70 -32.41 15.63 -5.60
CA ILE A 70 -33.57 16.40 -5.18
C ILE A 70 -33.36 16.90 -3.74
N THR A 71 -33.76 18.13 -3.50
CA THR A 71 -33.84 18.73 -2.18
C THR A 71 -35.21 19.38 -1.99
N ASN A 72 -35.50 19.85 -0.75
CA ASN A 72 -36.70 20.63 -0.47
C ASN A 72 -36.75 22.01 -1.22
N ARG A 73 -35.65 22.41 -1.85
CA ARG A 73 -35.54 23.64 -2.66
C ARG A 73 -35.55 23.39 -4.18
N GLY A 74 -35.69 22.13 -4.60
CA GLY A 74 -35.76 21.75 -6.02
C GLY A 74 -34.67 20.77 -6.44
N LEU A 75 -34.55 20.61 -7.76
CA LEU A 75 -33.59 19.74 -8.42
C LEU A 75 -32.24 20.46 -8.63
N PHE A 76 -31.15 19.82 -8.28
CA PHE A 76 -29.79 20.32 -8.45
C PHE A 76 -28.91 19.28 -9.11
N CYS A 77 -27.89 19.72 -9.82
CA CYS A 77 -26.83 18.87 -10.37
C CYS A 77 -25.44 19.45 -10.09
N TYR A 78 -24.41 18.64 -10.23
CA TYR A 78 -23.04 19.10 -10.08
C TYR A 78 -22.47 19.62 -11.41
N LYS A 79 -21.90 20.81 -11.40
CA LYS A 79 -21.11 21.38 -12.53
C LYS A 79 -19.64 20.95 -12.48
N VAL A 80 -19.21 20.38 -11.39
CA VAL A 80 -17.86 19.89 -11.14
C VAL A 80 -17.92 18.46 -10.62
N MET A 81 -16.85 17.70 -10.74
CA MET A 81 -16.83 16.29 -10.35
C MET A 81 -17.06 16.12 -8.84
N PRO A 82 -18.17 15.50 -8.40
CA PRO A 82 -18.45 15.28 -7.00
C PRO A 82 -17.71 14.07 -6.45
N PHE A 83 -17.63 13.99 -5.12
CA PHE A 83 -17.22 12.76 -4.45
C PHE A 83 -18.25 11.65 -4.62
N GLY A 84 -17.77 10.43 -4.77
CA GLY A 84 -18.63 9.22 -4.84
C GLY A 84 -18.82 8.64 -6.23
N LEU A 85 -18.36 9.31 -7.29
CA LEU A 85 -18.36 8.75 -8.64
C LEU A 85 -17.29 7.67 -8.79
N LYS A 86 -17.63 6.57 -9.48
CA LYS A 86 -16.81 5.37 -9.66
C LYS A 86 -15.40 5.66 -10.21
N ASN A 87 -15.30 6.55 -11.19
CA ASN A 87 -14.06 6.84 -11.89
C ASN A 87 -13.36 8.13 -11.41
N ALA A 88 -13.90 8.83 -10.40
CA ALA A 88 -13.35 10.11 -9.95
C ALA A 88 -11.85 10.02 -9.58
N GLY A 89 -11.43 8.94 -8.90
CA GLY A 89 -10.03 8.72 -8.57
C GLY A 89 -9.12 8.53 -9.79
N ALA A 90 -9.59 7.79 -10.79
CA ALA A 90 -8.85 7.56 -12.04
C ALA A 90 -8.69 8.85 -12.85
N THR A 91 -9.79 9.59 -13.02
CA THR A 91 -9.80 10.88 -13.73
C THR A 91 -8.86 11.89 -13.05
N TYR A 92 -8.94 12.00 -11.72
CA TYR A 92 -8.07 12.90 -10.96
C TYR A 92 -6.61 12.50 -11.08
N GLN A 93 -6.28 11.21 -10.91
CA GLN A 93 -4.91 10.71 -11.04
C GLN A 93 -4.35 10.93 -12.45
N SER A 94 -5.18 10.75 -13.49
CA SER A 94 -4.79 11.04 -14.88
C SER A 94 -4.42 12.51 -15.07
N LEU A 95 -5.23 13.43 -14.53
CA LEU A 95 -4.96 14.87 -14.56
C LEU A 95 -3.62 15.22 -13.88
N VAL A 96 -3.42 14.74 -12.63
CA VAL A 96 -2.18 15.06 -11.88
C VAL A 96 -0.96 14.42 -12.53
N ASN A 97 -1.08 13.21 -13.09
CA ASN A 97 0.02 12.60 -13.83
C ASN A 97 0.38 13.40 -15.09
N HIS A 98 -0.59 13.99 -15.76
CA HIS A 98 -0.33 14.89 -16.88
C HIS A 98 0.36 16.18 -16.43
N MET A 99 -0.13 16.81 -15.35
CA MET A 99 0.42 18.05 -14.80
C MET A 99 1.87 17.91 -14.37
N PHE A 100 2.19 16.85 -13.65
CA PHE A 100 3.50 16.60 -13.05
C PHE A 100 4.36 15.61 -13.83
N ARG A 101 4.05 15.36 -15.10
CA ARG A 101 4.75 14.37 -15.93
C ARG A 101 6.28 14.47 -15.88
N PRO A 102 6.92 15.67 -15.94
CA PRO A 102 8.39 15.80 -15.86
C PRO A 102 8.96 15.64 -14.44
N GLN A 103 8.12 15.67 -13.41
CA GLN A 103 8.51 15.68 -11.99
C GLN A 103 8.23 14.35 -11.29
N ILE A 104 7.22 13.60 -11.73
CA ILE A 104 6.84 12.29 -11.14
C ILE A 104 8.02 11.33 -11.22
N GLY A 105 8.33 10.68 -10.08
CA GLY A 105 9.46 9.77 -9.93
C GLY A 105 10.78 10.46 -9.62
N ARG A 106 10.94 11.74 -9.98
CA ARG A 106 12.13 12.56 -9.66
C ARG A 106 11.98 13.22 -8.29
N ASN A 107 11.24 14.29 -8.20
CA ASN A 107 11.05 15.08 -6.98
C ASN A 107 9.60 15.18 -6.51
N VAL A 108 8.64 14.65 -7.26
CA VAL A 108 7.22 14.64 -6.91
C VAL A 108 6.64 13.22 -6.99
N GLU A 109 5.87 12.86 -5.99
CA GLU A 109 4.99 11.69 -6.04
C GLU A 109 3.54 12.11 -5.77
N VAL A 110 2.61 11.52 -6.50
CA VAL A 110 1.19 11.84 -6.37
C VAL A 110 0.34 10.58 -6.30
N TYR A 111 -0.54 10.54 -5.32
CA TYR A 111 -1.56 9.52 -5.20
C TYR A 111 -2.91 10.19 -4.93
N VAL A 112 -3.71 10.31 -5.97
CA VAL A 112 -4.98 11.04 -5.96
C VAL A 112 -4.76 12.47 -5.41
N ASP A 113 -5.35 12.84 -4.30
CA ASP A 113 -5.28 14.16 -3.67
C ASP A 113 -4.02 14.39 -2.79
N ASN A 114 -3.25 13.32 -2.52
CA ASN A 114 -2.02 13.42 -1.75
C ASN A 114 -0.82 13.69 -2.66
N MET A 115 -0.18 14.82 -2.51
CA MET A 115 1.05 15.21 -3.20
C MET A 115 2.21 15.27 -2.22
N LEU A 116 3.34 14.74 -2.66
CA LEU A 116 4.59 14.72 -1.92
C LEU A 116 5.71 15.29 -2.79
N VAL A 117 6.42 16.28 -2.28
CA VAL A 117 7.72 16.70 -2.79
C VAL A 117 8.81 16.08 -1.95
N LYS A 118 9.79 15.46 -2.59
CA LYS A 118 10.90 14.73 -1.99
C LYS A 118 12.22 15.21 -2.54
N SER A 119 13.23 15.39 -1.68
CA SER A 119 14.56 15.85 -2.07
C SER A 119 15.64 15.00 -1.43
N LEU A 120 16.65 14.64 -2.22
CA LEU A 120 17.78 13.81 -1.76
C LEU A 120 18.68 14.57 -0.78
N ASP A 121 18.81 15.87 -0.95
CA ASP A 121 19.56 16.77 -0.08
C ASP A 121 18.72 17.98 0.34
N LYS A 122 19.14 18.64 1.42
CA LYS A 122 18.43 19.79 1.98
C LYS A 122 18.54 21.04 1.10
N GLY A 123 19.62 21.16 0.34
CA GLY A 123 19.90 22.36 -0.48
C GLY A 123 18.93 22.49 -1.64
N SER A 124 18.60 21.38 -2.30
CA SER A 124 17.70 21.35 -3.46
C SER A 124 16.22 21.47 -3.13
N HIS A 125 15.82 21.34 -1.85
CA HIS A 125 14.40 21.21 -1.46
C HIS A 125 13.56 22.44 -1.79
N LEU A 126 14.13 23.64 -1.71
CA LEU A 126 13.43 24.87 -2.07
C LEU A 126 13.19 24.97 -3.57
N ASP A 127 14.16 24.56 -4.38
CA ASP A 127 14.04 24.55 -5.85
C ASP A 127 12.99 23.52 -6.30
N ASP A 128 12.98 22.33 -5.70
CA ASP A 128 11.97 21.29 -5.93
C ASP A 128 10.55 21.77 -5.58
N LEU A 129 10.41 22.51 -4.47
CA LEU A 129 9.14 23.13 -4.07
C LEU A 129 8.73 24.23 -5.04
N GLN A 130 9.68 25.09 -5.46
CA GLN A 130 9.39 26.18 -6.40
C GLN A 130 8.87 25.62 -7.73
N GLU A 131 9.56 24.63 -8.31
CA GLU A 131 9.14 23.97 -9.55
C GLU A 131 7.73 23.36 -9.42
N THR A 132 7.46 22.74 -8.26
CA THR A 132 6.13 22.17 -7.97
C THR A 132 5.06 23.25 -7.90
N PHE A 133 5.31 24.36 -7.20
CA PHE A 133 4.36 25.48 -7.11
C PHE A 133 4.15 26.19 -8.46
N GLU A 134 5.16 26.30 -9.30
CA GLU A 134 5.01 26.84 -10.65
C GLU A 134 4.08 25.96 -11.50
N THR A 135 4.23 24.64 -11.40
CA THR A 135 3.33 23.69 -12.07
C THR A 135 1.90 23.85 -11.55
N LEU A 136 1.69 23.89 -10.23
CA LEU A 136 0.36 24.12 -9.65
C LEU A 136 -0.29 25.43 -10.07
N ARG A 137 0.48 26.54 -10.15
CA ARG A 137 0.01 27.84 -10.65
C ARG A 137 -0.39 27.79 -12.12
N ARG A 138 0.40 27.12 -12.95
CA ARG A 138 0.11 26.93 -14.40
C ARG A 138 -1.24 26.27 -14.63
N TYR A 139 -1.54 25.24 -13.83
CA TYR A 139 -2.82 24.50 -13.91
C TYR A 139 -3.91 25.08 -13.01
N LYS A 140 -3.66 26.19 -12.30
CA LYS A 140 -4.59 26.87 -11.39
C LYS A 140 -5.14 25.94 -10.30
N MET A 141 -4.36 24.93 -9.89
CA MET A 141 -4.72 23.97 -8.85
C MET A 141 -4.68 24.61 -7.47
N LYS A 142 -5.78 24.55 -6.75
CA LYS A 142 -5.88 25.11 -5.38
C LYS A 142 -5.49 24.06 -4.34
N LEU A 143 -4.66 24.45 -3.42
CA LEU A 143 -4.17 23.63 -2.31
C LEU A 143 -4.88 23.99 -1.00
N ASN A 144 -4.83 23.07 -0.04
CA ASN A 144 -5.38 23.25 1.31
C ASN A 144 -4.27 23.51 2.35
N PRO A 145 -3.98 24.76 2.70
CA PRO A 145 -2.89 25.10 3.61
C PRO A 145 -2.98 24.44 4.98
N SER A 146 -4.18 24.15 5.46
CA SER A 146 -4.39 23.56 6.80
C SER A 146 -3.86 22.12 6.93
N LYS A 147 -3.53 21.48 5.83
CA LYS A 147 -3.02 20.10 5.78
C LYS A 147 -1.57 19.99 5.33
N TRP A 148 -0.93 21.13 5.06
CA TRP A 148 0.46 21.13 4.60
C TRP A 148 1.44 20.82 5.71
N VAL A 149 2.50 20.16 5.34
CA VAL A 149 3.69 20.00 6.19
C VAL A 149 4.91 20.01 5.30
N PHE A 150 5.82 20.94 5.59
CA PHE A 150 7.01 21.18 4.79
C PHE A 150 8.29 20.79 5.52
N GLY A 151 9.27 20.32 4.75
CA GLY A 151 10.65 20.14 5.18
C GLY A 151 10.84 19.18 6.35
N VAL A 152 10.05 18.12 6.43
CA VAL A 152 10.17 17.11 7.48
C VAL A 152 11.06 15.96 7.04
N SER A 153 11.82 15.38 7.99
CA SER A 153 12.69 14.23 7.75
C SER A 153 11.94 12.88 7.76
N SER A 154 10.73 12.86 8.32
CA SER A 154 9.88 11.67 8.36
C SER A 154 8.40 12.03 8.52
N ARG A 155 7.51 11.24 7.91
CA ARG A 155 6.05 11.38 8.05
C ARG A 155 5.29 10.14 7.61
N LYS A 156 4.04 10.05 8.07
CA LYS A 156 3.07 9.07 7.57
C LYS A 156 2.69 9.38 6.12
N PHE A 157 2.93 8.43 5.22
CA PHE A 157 2.56 8.50 3.81
C PHE A 157 1.92 7.19 3.37
N LEU A 158 0.72 7.26 2.81
CA LEU A 158 -0.07 6.12 2.31
C LEU A 158 -0.15 4.91 3.27
N GLY A 159 -0.15 5.20 4.58
CA GLY A 159 -0.28 4.17 5.62
C GLY A 159 1.03 3.57 6.13
N PHE A 160 2.16 4.16 5.77
CA PHE A 160 3.52 3.83 6.23
C PHE A 160 4.19 5.05 6.87
N MET A 161 5.21 4.84 7.69
CA MET A 161 6.16 5.90 8.06
C MET A 161 7.31 5.86 7.07
N VAL A 162 7.61 6.98 6.44
CA VAL A 162 8.70 7.11 5.47
C VAL A 162 9.71 8.11 5.96
N SER A 163 10.99 7.79 5.85
CA SER A 163 12.11 8.63 6.26
C SER A 163 13.33 8.37 5.38
N GLN A 164 14.39 9.14 5.58
CA GLN A 164 15.69 8.89 4.97
C GLN A 164 16.24 7.50 5.33
N ARG A 165 15.97 7.00 6.55
CA ARG A 165 16.42 5.70 7.02
C ARG A 165 15.73 4.52 6.34
N GLY A 166 14.54 4.73 5.77
CA GLY A 166 13.73 3.70 5.12
C GLY A 166 12.25 3.81 5.44
N ILE A 167 11.58 2.65 5.45
CA ILE A 167 10.13 2.51 5.61
C ILE A 167 9.85 1.75 6.90
N GLU A 168 9.00 2.34 7.75
CA GLU A 168 8.56 1.75 9.01
C GLU A 168 7.06 1.49 9.00
N ALA A 169 6.63 0.53 9.80
CA ALA A 169 5.21 0.29 10.02
C ALA A 169 4.55 1.52 10.67
N ASN A 170 3.31 1.80 10.27
CA ASN A 170 2.56 2.91 10.86
C ASN A 170 2.34 2.67 12.37
N PRO A 171 2.82 3.56 13.26
CA PRO A 171 2.69 3.41 14.70
C PRO A 171 1.25 3.20 15.17
N ASP A 172 0.27 3.90 14.58
CA ASP A 172 -1.14 3.75 14.96
C ASP A 172 -1.66 2.34 14.67
N LYS A 173 -1.22 1.73 13.55
CA LYS A 173 -1.59 0.35 13.19
C LYS A 173 -0.96 -0.65 14.16
N MET A 174 0.28 -0.41 14.58
CA MET A 174 0.96 -1.24 15.57
C MET A 174 0.29 -1.11 16.94
N GLN A 175 0.07 0.11 17.43
CA GLN A 175 -0.59 0.37 18.71
C GLN A 175 -1.99 -0.23 18.77
N ALA A 176 -2.72 -0.23 17.65
CA ALA A 176 -4.03 -0.85 17.58
C ALA A 176 -4.01 -2.39 17.83
N ILE A 177 -2.88 -3.07 17.63
CA ILE A 177 -2.68 -4.48 17.99
C ILE A 177 -2.11 -4.59 19.40
N LEU A 178 -1.12 -3.78 19.74
CA LEU A 178 -0.48 -3.79 21.06
C LEU A 178 -1.47 -3.54 22.19
N ASN A 179 -2.40 -2.59 21.99
CA ASN A 179 -3.45 -2.23 22.96
C ASN A 179 -4.67 -3.17 22.91
N MET A 180 -4.69 -4.15 21.99
CA MET A 180 -5.81 -5.07 21.88
C MET A 180 -5.78 -6.09 23.01
N GLU A 181 -6.92 -6.32 23.65
CA GLU A 181 -7.11 -7.48 24.55
C GLU A 181 -7.17 -8.78 23.76
N PRO A 182 -6.93 -9.93 24.41
CA PRO A 182 -7.17 -11.24 23.78
C PRO A 182 -8.60 -11.31 23.23
N PRO A 183 -8.78 -11.71 21.95
CA PRO A 183 -10.09 -11.81 21.32
C PRO A 183 -11.07 -12.70 22.09
N LYS A 184 -12.29 -12.21 22.29
CA LYS A 184 -13.38 -12.89 23.03
C LYS A 184 -14.44 -13.50 22.11
N ASN A 185 -14.37 -13.23 20.79
CA ASN A 185 -15.31 -13.73 19.80
C ASN A 185 -14.70 -13.76 18.40
N ILE A 186 -15.41 -14.40 17.44
CA ILE A 186 -14.95 -14.55 16.04
C ILE A 186 -14.72 -13.19 15.38
N LYS A 187 -15.57 -12.17 15.66
CA LYS A 187 -15.43 -10.83 15.03
C LYS A 187 -14.13 -10.15 15.46
N GLU A 188 -13.72 -10.32 16.70
CA GLU A 188 -12.46 -9.79 17.21
C GLU A 188 -11.24 -10.50 16.62
N VAL A 189 -11.32 -11.84 16.43
CA VAL A 189 -10.26 -12.59 15.70
C VAL A 189 -10.17 -12.12 14.25
N GLN A 190 -11.30 -11.87 13.58
CA GLN A 190 -11.31 -11.29 12.23
C GLN A 190 -10.71 -9.87 12.22
N SER A 191 -10.98 -9.08 13.26
CA SER A 191 -10.38 -7.75 13.42
C SER A 191 -8.87 -7.84 13.59
N LEU A 192 -8.38 -8.73 14.47
CA LEU A 192 -6.96 -8.99 14.66
C LEU A 192 -6.28 -9.40 13.35
N THR A 193 -6.80 -10.42 12.67
CA THR A 193 -6.20 -10.92 11.42
C THR A 193 -6.17 -9.87 10.32
N ARG A 194 -7.18 -8.98 10.22
CA ARG A 194 -7.18 -7.83 9.28
C ARG A 194 -6.10 -6.81 9.63
N ARG A 195 -5.93 -6.50 10.92
CA ARG A 195 -4.87 -5.58 11.38
C ARG A 195 -3.48 -6.13 11.08
N VAL A 196 -3.25 -7.43 11.33
CA VAL A 196 -1.99 -8.10 11.00
C VAL A 196 -1.74 -8.10 9.49
N ALA A 197 -2.76 -8.38 8.68
CA ALA A 197 -2.65 -8.35 7.23
C ALA A 197 -2.22 -6.97 6.70
N ALA A 198 -2.66 -5.87 7.35
CA ALA A 198 -2.24 -4.51 7.01
C ALA A 198 -0.75 -4.20 7.34
N LEU A 199 -0.11 -5.05 8.16
CA LEU A 199 1.31 -4.97 8.52
C LEU A 199 2.15 -6.10 7.88
N ASN A 200 1.57 -6.89 6.98
CA ASN A 200 2.20 -8.10 6.44
C ASN A 200 3.57 -7.84 5.79
N ARG A 201 3.79 -6.65 5.21
CA ARG A 201 5.08 -6.23 4.63
C ARG A 201 6.22 -6.24 5.66
N PHE A 202 5.93 -6.06 6.95
CA PHE A 202 6.92 -5.93 8.04
C PHE A 202 7.06 -7.21 8.87
N ILE A 203 6.17 -8.18 8.69
CA ILE A 203 6.11 -9.36 9.55
C ILE A 203 6.68 -10.57 8.83
N SER A 204 7.85 -11.02 9.28
CA SER A 204 8.44 -12.26 8.82
C SER A 204 7.53 -13.44 9.14
N LYS A 205 7.24 -14.31 8.14
CA LYS A 205 6.39 -15.50 8.29
C LYS A 205 5.03 -15.19 8.92
N ALA A 206 4.41 -14.06 8.55
CA ALA A 206 3.17 -13.57 9.15
C ALA A 206 2.05 -14.62 9.18
N THR A 207 1.92 -15.42 8.13
CA THR A 207 0.89 -16.46 8.05
C THR A 207 1.12 -17.59 9.05
N ASP A 208 2.36 -18.04 9.23
CA ASP A 208 2.68 -19.09 10.21
C ASP A 208 2.43 -18.58 11.63
N LYS A 209 2.82 -17.33 11.93
CA LYS A 209 2.53 -16.68 13.22
C LYS A 209 1.03 -16.55 13.51
N CYS A 210 0.21 -16.36 12.46
CA CYS A 210 -1.25 -16.23 12.57
C CYS A 210 -2.01 -17.55 12.43
N LEU A 211 -1.34 -18.69 12.23
CA LEU A 211 -1.99 -19.98 12.01
C LEU A 211 -2.98 -20.37 13.11
N PRO A 212 -2.69 -20.17 14.43
CA PRO A 212 -3.65 -20.46 15.49
C PRO A 212 -4.96 -19.68 15.34
N PHE A 213 -4.87 -18.39 14.93
CA PHE A 213 -6.06 -17.56 14.73
C PHE A 213 -6.90 -18.03 13.54
N PHE A 214 -6.25 -18.48 12.45
CA PHE A 214 -6.97 -19.05 11.31
C PHE A 214 -7.67 -20.36 11.62
N LYS A 215 -7.14 -21.17 12.57
CA LYS A 215 -7.81 -22.38 13.06
C LYS A 215 -9.11 -22.02 13.79
N VAL A 216 -9.10 -20.96 14.61
CA VAL A 216 -10.29 -20.48 15.33
C VAL A 216 -11.37 -19.99 14.36
N LEU A 217 -10.99 -19.29 13.27
CA LEU A 217 -11.97 -18.79 12.27
C LEU A 217 -12.69 -19.89 11.49
N LYS A 218 -12.17 -21.13 11.48
CA LYS A 218 -12.76 -22.27 10.76
C LYS A 218 -13.68 -23.14 11.62
N LYS A 219 -13.73 -22.91 12.93
CA LYS A 219 -14.48 -23.72 13.90
C LYS A 219 -15.33 -22.83 14.81
N ALA A 220 -16.07 -23.45 15.75
CA ALA A 220 -16.66 -22.72 16.85
C ALA A 220 -15.57 -21.97 17.63
N PHE A 221 -15.89 -20.76 18.09
CA PHE A 221 -14.93 -19.93 18.81
C PHE A 221 -14.42 -20.63 20.07
N LYS A 222 -13.10 -20.83 20.12
CA LYS A 222 -12.40 -21.29 21.31
C LYS A 222 -11.01 -20.66 21.31
N TRP A 223 -10.77 -19.75 22.24
CA TRP A 223 -9.44 -19.17 22.44
C TRP A 223 -8.60 -20.14 23.28
N THR A 224 -7.52 -20.66 22.72
CA THR A 224 -6.66 -21.67 23.33
C THR A 224 -5.35 -21.04 23.80
N ASP A 225 -4.59 -21.77 24.64
CA ASP A 225 -3.25 -21.34 25.06
C ASP A 225 -2.30 -21.17 23.87
N GLU A 226 -2.45 -21.97 22.79
CA GLU A 226 -1.73 -21.79 21.52
C GLU A 226 -2.04 -20.43 20.91
N CYS A 227 -3.30 -19.99 20.95
CA CYS A 227 -3.71 -18.67 20.47
C CYS A 227 -3.16 -17.55 21.35
N GLN A 228 -3.23 -17.74 22.67
CA GLN A 228 -2.72 -16.75 23.63
C GLN A 228 -1.21 -16.54 23.45
N LYS A 229 -0.45 -17.62 23.34
CA LYS A 229 1.00 -17.57 23.08
C LYS A 229 1.30 -16.88 21.75
N ALA A 230 0.65 -17.27 20.65
CA ALA A 230 0.84 -16.66 19.33
C ALA A 230 0.47 -15.17 19.33
N PHE A 231 -0.52 -14.77 20.14
CA PHE A 231 -0.91 -13.37 20.28
C PHE A 231 0.15 -12.56 21.03
N GLN A 232 0.73 -13.12 22.09
CA GLN A 232 1.82 -12.48 22.83
C GLN A 232 3.09 -12.40 21.98
N ASP A 233 3.50 -13.50 21.32
CA ASP A 233 4.65 -13.55 20.42
C ASP A 233 4.52 -12.51 19.28
N LEU A 234 3.29 -12.28 18.78
CA LEU A 234 3.02 -11.26 17.78
C LEU A 234 3.20 -9.85 18.35
N LYS A 235 2.72 -9.58 19.58
CA LYS A 235 2.90 -8.28 20.23
C LYS A 235 4.39 -7.99 20.47
N ASP A 236 5.12 -8.97 20.98
CA ASP A 236 6.57 -8.85 21.26
C ASP A 236 7.34 -8.58 19.95
N TYR A 237 6.98 -9.30 18.86
CA TYR A 237 7.55 -9.02 17.54
C TYR A 237 7.29 -7.59 17.07
N LEU A 238 6.08 -7.06 17.30
CA LEU A 238 5.72 -5.71 16.86
C LEU A 238 6.44 -4.60 17.63
N THR A 239 6.92 -4.86 18.86
CA THR A 239 7.76 -3.90 19.60
C THR A 239 9.15 -3.72 18.98
N THR A 240 9.64 -4.72 18.24
CA THR A 240 10.95 -4.77 17.59
C THR A 240 10.85 -4.83 16.07
N THR A 241 9.76 -4.30 15.50
CA THR A 241 9.50 -4.38 14.05
C THR A 241 10.66 -3.83 13.23
N PRO A 242 11.14 -4.57 12.22
CA PRO A 242 12.31 -4.17 11.45
C PRO A 242 12.02 -2.92 10.60
N LEU A 243 13.00 -2.07 10.48
CA LEU A 243 13.08 -1.03 9.47
C LEU A 243 13.29 -1.70 8.11
N LEU A 244 12.45 -1.39 7.13
CA LEU A 244 12.63 -1.84 5.76
C LEU A 244 13.46 -0.81 4.98
N SER A 245 14.41 -1.30 4.20
CA SER A 245 15.21 -0.47 3.30
C SER A 245 14.51 -0.30 1.96
N SER A 246 14.64 0.85 1.33
CA SER A 246 14.32 1.01 -0.09
C SER A 246 15.41 0.39 -0.96
N SER A 247 15.04 -0.14 -2.11
CA SER A 247 16.00 -0.57 -3.13
C SER A 247 16.61 0.62 -3.85
N MET A 248 17.87 0.47 -4.30
CA MET A 248 18.54 1.46 -5.15
C MET A 248 18.49 1.01 -6.60
N GLN A 249 18.38 1.95 -7.53
CA GLN A 249 18.33 1.63 -8.95
C GLN A 249 19.61 0.88 -9.38
N GLY A 250 19.43 -0.24 -10.08
CA GLY A 250 20.53 -1.04 -10.62
C GLY A 250 21.23 -2.00 -9.65
N GLU A 251 20.82 -2.03 -8.36
CA GLU A 251 21.37 -3.02 -7.42
C GLU A 251 20.76 -4.41 -7.61
N GLU A 252 21.51 -5.42 -7.26
CA GLU A 252 21.03 -6.79 -7.15
C GLU A 252 20.29 -7.00 -5.84
N LEU A 253 19.18 -7.72 -5.91
CA LEU A 253 18.39 -8.08 -4.73
C LEU A 253 18.37 -9.59 -4.54
N TYR A 254 18.18 -10.04 -3.32
CA TYR A 254 18.16 -11.46 -2.96
C TYR A 254 16.79 -11.84 -2.41
N LEU A 255 16.18 -12.87 -2.96
CA LEU A 255 14.89 -13.39 -2.54
C LEU A 255 15.07 -14.72 -1.83
N TYR A 256 14.84 -14.75 -0.54
CA TYR A 256 14.80 -15.97 0.26
C TYR A 256 13.39 -16.53 0.30
N LEU A 257 13.22 -17.81 0.04
CA LEU A 257 11.95 -18.53 0.03
C LEU A 257 11.93 -19.57 1.15
N VAL A 258 10.81 -19.58 1.89
CA VAL A 258 10.55 -20.59 2.92
C VAL A 258 9.13 -21.10 2.78
N VAL A 259 8.96 -22.42 2.87
CA VAL A 259 7.65 -23.06 2.86
C VAL A 259 7.49 -23.95 4.09
N SER A 260 6.27 -23.92 4.63
CA SER A 260 5.81 -24.79 5.72
C SER A 260 4.68 -25.70 5.22
N PRO A 261 4.20 -26.66 6.02
CA PRO A 261 3.00 -27.43 5.67
C PRO A 261 1.78 -26.56 5.36
N HIS A 262 1.70 -25.36 5.94
CA HIS A 262 0.50 -24.52 5.94
C HIS A 262 0.67 -23.17 5.22
N ALA A 263 1.91 -22.73 5.00
CA ALA A 263 2.19 -21.41 4.46
C ALA A 263 3.44 -21.38 3.59
N MET A 264 3.53 -20.36 2.75
CA MET A 264 4.73 -19.95 2.06
C MET A 264 5.06 -18.51 2.42
N SER A 265 6.32 -18.23 2.59
CA SER A 265 6.83 -16.92 2.96
C SER A 265 8.07 -16.58 2.17
N SER A 266 8.29 -15.31 1.90
CA SER A 266 9.54 -14.84 1.33
C SER A 266 9.99 -13.52 1.98
N VAL A 267 11.28 -13.25 1.87
CA VAL A 267 11.85 -11.95 2.15
C VAL A 267 12.72 -11.52 0.99
N LEU A 268 12.47 -10.32 0.50
CA LEU A 268 13.35 -9.62 -0.43
C LEU A 268 14.32 -8.78 0.41
N ILE A 269 15.61 -8.94 0.15
CA ILE A 269 16.66 -8.19 0.85
C ILE A 269 17.58 -7.50 -0.16
N ARG A 270 18.22 -6.46 0.30
CA ARG A 270 19.40 -5.86 -0.32
C ARG A 270 20.64 -6.09 0.54
N GLU A 271 21.80 -6.08 -0.08
CA GLU A 271 23.08 -6.15 0.63
C GLU A 271 23.76 -4.78 0.61
N GLU A 272 24.21 -4.34 1.77
CA GLU A 272 25.03 -3.14 1.91
C GLU A 272 26.34 -3.53 2.60
N GLY A 273 27.37 -3.74 1.80
CA GLY A 273 28.60 -4.37 2.24
C GLY A 273 28.34 -5.82 2.66
N LYS A 274 28.48 -6.14 3.96
CA LYS A 274 28.20 -7.47 4.53
C LYS A 274 26.86 -7.55 5.28
N VAL A 275 26.08 -6.48 5.27
CA VAL A 275 24.84 -6.38 6.04
C VAL A 275 23.64 -6.61 5.13
N GLN A 276 22.82 -7.60 5.45
CA GLN A 276 21.56 -7.86 4.77
C GLN A 276 20.44 -7.02 5.38
N LYS A 277 19.81 -6.19 4.55
CA LYS A 277 18.71 -5.31 4.96
C LYS A 277 17.40 -5.75 4.28
N PRO A 278 16.32 -6.00 5.05
CA PRO A 278 15.05 -6.40 4.46
C PRO A 278 14.42 -5.22 3.69
N VAL A 279 13.88 -5.52 2.53
CA VAL A 279 13.11 -4.61 1.66
C VAL A 279 11.62 -4.93 1.76
N TYR A 280 11.27 -6.22 1.72
CA TYR A 280 9.87 -6.63 1.72
C TYR A 280 9.69 -8.05 2.23
N TYR A 281 8.76 -8.26 3.18
CA TYR A 281 8.31 -9.60 3.57
C TYR A 281 7.01 -9.94 2.84
N THR A 282 6.87 -11.19 2.41
CA THR A 282 5.58 -11.72 1.94
C THR A 282 5.24 -13.00 2.70
N SER A 283 3.95 -13.23 2.91
CA SER A 283 3.48 -14.47 3.49
C SER A 283 2.07 -14.78 3.00
N ARG A 284 1.79 -16.07 2.70
CA ARG A 284 0.49 -16.54 2.22
C ARG A 284 0.20 -17.93 2.73
N ALA A 285 -1.05 -18.18 3.17
CA ALA A 285 -1.52 -19.51 3.52
C ALA A 285 -1.71 -20.38 2.26
N LEU A 286 -1.33 -21.64 2.35
CA LEU A 286 -1.65 -22.67 1.37
C LEU A 286 -3.11 -23.08 1.54
N LYS A 287 -3.85 -23.18 0.44
CA LYS A 287 -5.30 -23.47 0.44
C LYS A 287 -5.60 -24.79 -0.26
N GLY A 288 -6.47 -25.60 0.33
CA GLY A 288 -6.97 -26.83 -0.28
C GLY A 288 -5.86 -27.77 -0.74
N ALA A 289 -5.80 -28.03 -2.04
CA ALA A 289 -4.80 -28.92 -2.67
C ALA A 289 -3.36 -28.42 -2.54
N GLU A 290 -3.14 -27.09 -2.46
CA GLU A 290 -1.80 -26.49 -2.36
C GLU A 290 -1.01 -27.02 -1.14
N GLY A 291 -1.72 -27.35 -0.04
CA GLY A 291 -1.10 -27.91 1.17
C GLY A 291 -0.51 -29.31 0.98
N ARG A 292 -0.95 -30.05 -0.06
CA ARG A 292 -0.52 -31.41 -0.37
C ARG A 292 0.59 -31.49 -1.41
N TYR A 293 0.97 -30.36 -2.03
CA TYR A 293 2.04 -30.35 -3.00
C TYR A 293 3.37 -30.82 -2.38
N PRO A 294 4.21 -31.55 -3.14
CA PRO A 294 5.59 -31.82 -2.77
C PRO A 294 6.37 -30.54 -2.47
N LEU A 295 7.42 -30.65 -1.68
CA LEU A 295 8.21 -29.50 -1.25
C LEU A 295 8.71 -28.64 -2.42
N ILE A 296 9.20 -29.29 -3.49
CA ILE A 296 9.72 -28.61 -4.68
C ILE A 296 8.63 -27.80 -5.39
N GLU A 297 7.41 -28.33 -5.48
CA GLU A 297 6.27 -27.64 -6.09
C GLU A 297 5.79 -26.46 -5.21
N LYS A 298 5.80 -26.62 -3.87
CA LYS A 298 5.54 -25.51 -2.95
C LYS A 298 6.55 -24.38 -3.10
N LEU A 299 7.85 -24.72 -3.29
CA LEU A 299 8.89 -23.71 -3.52
C LEU A 299 8.70 -23.02 -4.87
N ALA A 300 8.40 -23.74 -5.93
CA ALA A 300 8.08 -23.16 -7.24
C ALA A 300 6.85 -22.23 -7.14
N PHE A 301 5.83 -22.67 -6.44
CA PHE A 301 4.61 -21.88 -6.22
C PHE A 301 4.87 -20.64 -5.35
N ALA A 302 5.75 -20.75 -4.33
CA ALA A 302 6.21 -19.62 -3.52
C ALA A 302 6.94 -18.59 -4.39
N LEU A 303 7.82 -19.02 -5.30
CA LEU A 303 8.52 -18.15 -6.24
C LEU A 303 7.54 -17.41 -7.16
N ILE A 304 6.60 -18.12 -7.78
CA ILE A 304 5.57 -17.52 -8.65
C ILE A 304 4.72 -16.51 -7.86
N THR A 305 4.34 -16.85 -6.64
CA THR A 305 3.54 -15.95 -5.80
C THR A 305 4.33 -14.71 -5.39
N ALA A 306 5.59 -14.88 -4.98
CA ALA A 306 6.48 -13.77 -4.65
C ALA A 306 6.74 -12.87 -5.87
N SER A 307 7.05 -13.44 -7.05
CA SER A 307 7.29 -12.66 -8.27
C SER A 307 6.08 -11.84 -8.71
N ARG A 308 4.86 -12.39 -8.56
CA ARG A 308 3.62 -11.65 -8.84
C ARG A 308 3.39 -10.51 -7.85
N LYS A 309 3.62 -10.76 -6.56
CA LYS A 309 3.45 -9.75 -5.50
C LYS A 309 4.50 -8.64 -5.62
N LEU A 310 5.75 -9.02 -5.91
CA LEU A 310 6.93 -8.16 -5.99
C LEU A 310 7.28 -7.77 -7.44
N ARG A 311 6.29 -7.83 -8.35
CA ARG A 311 6.50 -7.66 -9.80
C ARG A 311 7.33 -6.42 -10.14
N HIS A 312 7.12 -5.31 -9.46
CA HIS A 312 7.82 -4.06 -9.72
C HIS A 312 9.33 -4.16 -9.42
N TYR A 313 9.75 -4.93 -8.42
CA TYR A 313 11.17 -5.20 -8.19
C TYR A 313 11.76 -6.12 -9.27
N PHE A 314 11.03 -7.18 -9.65
CA PHE A 314 11.45 -8.10 -10.71
C PHE A 314 11.57 -7.44 -12.10
N GLN A 315 10.91 -6.30 -12.31
CA GLN A 315 10.99 -5.54 -13.57
C GLN A 315 12.19 -4.58 -13.63
N VAL A 316 12.74 -4.19 -12.50
CA VAL A 316 13.76 -3.12 -12.40
C VAL A 316 15.10 -3.66 -11.90
N HIS A 317 15.10 -4.79 -11.16
CA HIS A 317 16.28 -5.34 -10.51
C HIS A 317 16.57 -6.77 -10.97
N VAL A 318 17.84 -7.15 -10.94
CA VAL A 318 18.24 -8.55 -10.97
C VAL A 318 17.90 -9.18 -9.61
N ILE A 319 17.11 -10.25 -9.60
CA ILE A 319 16.70 -10.94 -8.38
C ILE A 319 17.39 -12.30 -8.29
N ASN A 320 18.29 -12.43 -7.33
CA ASN A 320 18.94 -13.70 -7.00
C ASN A 320 18.05 -14.49 -6.04
N VAL A 321 17.57 -15.65 -6.49
CA VAL A 321 16.67 -16.49 -5.66
C VAL A 321 17.50 -17.45 -4.83
N MET A 322 17.43 -17.32 -3.51
CA MET A 322 18.19 -18.10 -2.54
C MET A 322 17.31 -19.20 -1.94
N MET A 323 17.72 -20.45 -2.09
CA MET A 323 17.01 -21.61 -1.56
C MET A 323 17.93 -22.83 -1.43
N ASP A 324 17.60 -23.71 -0.51
CA ASP A 324 18.37 -24.91 -0.22
C ASP A 324 18.11 -26.07 -1.18
N HIS A 325 17.19 -25.90 -2.16
CA HIS A 325 16.76 -26.97 -3.07
C HIS A 325 17.05 -26.62 -4.53
N PRO A 326 17.40 -27.62 -5.36
CA PRO A 326 17.82 -27.41 -6.76
C PRO A 326 16.64 -27.15 -7.71
N LEU A 327 15.84 -26.09 -7.44
CA LEU A 327 14.67 -25.72 -8.25
C LEU A 327 15.04 -25.46 -9.70
N LYS A 328 16.22 -24.88 -9.97
CA LYS A 328 16.73 -24.64 -11.32
C LYS A 328 16.84 -25.93 -12.12
N LYS A 329 17.32 -27.02 -11.49
CA LYS A 329 17.41 -28.35 -12.16
C LYS A 329 16.02 -28.92 -12.46
N ALA A 330 15.06 -28.75 -11.53
CA ALA A 330 13.68 -29.19 -11.72
C ALA A 330 12.97 -28.42 -12.84
N MET A 331 13.13 -27.08 -12.89
CA MET A 331 12.56 -26.25 -13.95
C MET A 331 13.15 -26.51 -15.32
N ASN A 332 14.46 -26.81 -15.41
CA ASN A 332 15.11 -27.15 -16.67
C ASN A 332 14.66 -28.52 -17.19
N LYS A 333 14.40 -29.51 -16.32
CA LYS A 333 13.81 -30.78 -16.70
C LYS A 333 12.40 -30.65 -17.26
N LEU A 334 11.57 -29.73 -16.71
CA LEU A 334 10.23 -29.44 -17.23
C LEU A 334 10.27 -28.79 -18.62
N LYS A 335 11.28 -27.96 -18.91
CA LYS A 335 11.48 -27.39 -20.26
C LYS A 335 11.96 -28.40 -21.27
N ALA A 336 12.63 -29.48 -20.87
CA ALA A 336 13.12 -30.54 -21.76
C ALA A 336 12.05 -31.63 -22.02
N ALA A 337 10.95 -31.63 -21.27
CA ALA A 337 9.85 -32.59 -21.39
C ALA A 337 8.59 -32.01 -22.10
N GLY A 338 8.61 -30.77 -22.54
CA GLY A 338 7.61 -30.10 -23.38
C GLY A 338 8.29 -29.43 -24.54
#